data_f09bbb2d8a29f7908201f2e27fe97170
#
_entry.id   f09bbb2d8a29f7908201f2e27fe97170
#
_cell.length_a   1.000
_cell.length_b   1.000
_cell.length_c   1.000
_cell.angle_alpha   90.00
_cell.angle_beta   90.00
_cell.angle_gamma   90.00
#
_symmetry.space_group_name_H-M   'P 1'
#
loop_
_entity.id
_entity.type
_entity.pdbx_description
1 polymer ?
#
loop_
_entity_poly.entity_id
_entity_poly.type
_entity_poly.pdbx_seq_one_letter_code
_entity_poly.pdbx_strand_id
1 'polypeptide(L)'
;MKIFGTFALIVSLLIAAPRVQAQKFGWVDSEFIMEKMPEYAKAQQELNALSDTWQKEVEAQKKDLDKLYRNYQAEEVVLTEPMKKKRQDEILKKEQDIKAYQNKQFGYEGQLFKKRIELTKPVQDKVFEAIEKVAKKKQLAVIFDKSGDVTMLYTNPAHDYTEFVLEELGLGAEDRNQPGPKGPLTTVKTPTVKPGASADPRFETDSETAEPPTGTKQEAPLKTPARKGTK
;
A
#
# COMPACT_ATOMS: atom_id res chain seq x y z
N MET A 1 -59.15 5.43 44.96
CA MET A 1 -59.21 5.56 43.48
C MET A 1 -58.03 6.38 42.90
N LYS A 2 -57.44 7.37 43.58
CA LYS A 2 -56.32 8.17 43.02
C LYS A 2 -54.98 7.43 42.89
N ILE A 3 -54.69 6.47 43.76
CA ILE A 3 -53.44 5.66 43.73
C ILE A 3 -53.40 4.67 42.53
N PHE A 4 -54.55 4.12 42.16
CA PHE A 4 -54.65 3.22 40.97
C PHE A 4 -54.41 3.97 39.64
N GLY A 5 -54.83 5.24 39.56
CA GLY A 5 -54.61 6.06 38.37
C GLY A 5 -53.12 6.44 38.15
N THR A 6 -52.43 6.77 39.28
CA THR A 6 -50.98 7.08 39.21
C THR A 6 -50.13 5.85 38.87
N PHE A 7 -50.50 4.68 39.37
CA PHE A 7 -49.82 3.40 39.03
C PHE A 7 -49.98 3.04 37.56
N ALA A 8 -51.21 3.18 37.02
CA ALA A 8 -51.49 2.94 35.59
C ALA A 8 -50.71 3.89 34.66
N LEU A 9 -50.53 5.16 35.06
CA LEU A 9 -49.79 6.16 34.32
C LEU A 9 -48.28 5.83 34.26
N ILE A 10 -47.72 5.38 35.40
CA ILE A 10 -46.29 5.00 35.49
C ILE A 10 -46.03 3.75 34.66
N VAL A 11 -46.92 2.75 34.69
CA VAL A 11 -46.79 1.53 33.87
C VAL A 11 -46.93 1.86 32.38
N SER A 12 -47.81 2.76 31.97
CA SER A 12 -47.94 3.22 30.59
C SER A 12 -46.67 3.94 30.09
N LEU A 13 -46.02 4.72 30.94
CA LEU A 13 -44.77 5.45 30.61
C LEU A 13 -43.59 4.48 30.42
N LEU A 14 -43.52 3.37 31.17
CA LEU A 14 -42.52 2.33 31.04
C LEU A 14 -42.64 1.51 29.74
N ILE A 15 -43.87 1.35 29.23
CA ILE A 15 -44.16 0.64 27.99
C ILE A 15 -43.82 1.48 26.74
N ALA A 16 -43.87 2.81 26.89
CA ALA A 16 -43.57 3.76 25.83
C ALA A 16 -42.06 4.09 25.65
N ALA A 17 -41.17 3.45 26.43
CA ALA A 17 -39.75 3.65 26.30
C ALA A 17 -39.28 3.24 24.85
N PRO A 18 -38.65 4.17 24.09
CA PRO A 18 -38.15 3.86 22.75
C PRO A 18 -37.15 2.73 22.87
N ARG A 19 -37.34 1.68 22.04
CA ARG A 19 -36.35 0.61 21.94
C ARG A 19 -35.09 1.22 21.31
N VAL A 20 -34.09 1.51 22.12
CA VAL A 20 -32.78 1.91 21.64
C VAL A 20 -32.15 0.70 20.94
N GLN A 21 -32.16 0.72 19.63
CA GLN A 21 -31.43 -0.29 18.86
C GLN A 21 -29.96 0.05 18.93
N ALA A 22 -29.16 -0.82 19.52
CA ALA A 22 -27.70 -0.68 19.49
C ALA A 22 -27.22 -0.74 18.03
N GLN A 23 -26.52 0.30 17.60
CA GLN A 23 -25.92 0.35 16.28
C GLN A 23 -24.84 -0.73 16.19
N LYS A 24 -25.02 -1.68 15.27
CA LYS A 24 -24.05 -2.72 15.02
C LYS A 24 -22.99 -2.17 14.05
N PHE A 25 -21.74 -2.43 14.35
CA PHE A 25 -20.61 -2.12 13.47
C PHE A 25 -19.82 -3.39 13.18
N GLY A 26 -19.04 -3.36 12.10
CA GLY A 26 -18.17 -4.43 11.73
C GLY A 26 -16.92 -3.90 11.03
N TRP A 27 -16.03 -4.80 10.69
CA TRP A 27 -14.88 -4.50 9.87
C TRP A 27 -14.66 -5.62 8.85
N VAL A 28 -13.98 -5.29 7.77
CA VAL A 28 -13.57 -6.20 6.70
C VAL A 28 -12.13 -5.89 6.32
N ASP A 29 -11.47 -6.82 5.66
CA ASP A 29 -10.17 -6.65 5.03
C ASP A 29 -10.39 -6.69 3.51
N SER A 30 -10.55 -5.51 2.89
CA SER A 30 -10.88 -5.42 1.47
C SER A 30 -9.72 -5.86 0.58
N GLU A 31 -8.46 -5.64 1.00
CA GLU A 31 -7.29 -6.09 0.27
C GLU A 31 -7.22 -7.62 0.24
N PHE A 32 -7.39 -8.27 1.39
CA PHE A 32 -7.46 -9.72 1.47
C PHE A 32 -8.59 -10.30 0.61
N ILE A 33 -9.77 -9.68 0.60
CA ILE A 33 -10.89 -10.10 -0.24
C ILE A 33 -10.50 -10.01 -1.72
N MET A 34 -9.94 -8.88 -2.15
CA MET A 34 -9.51 -8.68 -3.55
C MET A 34 -8.45 -9.70 -3.96
N GLU A 35 -7.47 -10.01 -3.09
CA GLU A 35 -6.43 -11.01 -3.37
C GLU A 35 -6.99 -12.42 -3.63
N LYS A 36 -8.16 -12.75 -3.04
CA LYS A 36 -8.84 -14.02 -3.31
C LYS A 36 -9.62 -14.03 -4.63
N MET A 37 -9.81 -12.88 -5.26
CA MET A 37 -10.56 -12.76 -6.51
C MET A 37 -9.69 -13.10 -7.72
N PRO A 38 -10.09 -14.06 -8.58
CA PRO A 38 -9.34 -14.42 -9.79
C PRO A 38 -9.25 -13.25 -10.77
N GLU A 39 -10.22 -12.35 -10.80
CA GLU A 39 -10.19 -11.14 -11.63
C GLU A 39 -9.09 -10.18 -11.20
N TYR A 40 -8.84 -10.04 -9.89
CA TYR A 40 -7.76 -9.23 -9.36
C TYR A 40 -6.39 -9.80 -9.75
N ALA A 41 -6.22 -11.11 -9.63
CA ALA A 41 -5.00 -11.80 -10.05
C ALA A 41 -4.71 -11.58 -11.54
N LYS A 42 -5.74 -11.63 -12.42
CA LYS A 42 -5.61 -11.32 -13.84
C LYS A 42 -5.23 -9.86 -14.07
N ALA A 43 -5.86 -8.93 -13.37
CA ALA A 43 -5.53 -7.51 -13.45
C ALA A 43 -4.06 -7.24 -13.09
N GLN A 44 -3.57 -7.87 -12.01
CA GLN A 44 -2.17 -7.77 -11.60
C GLN A 44 -1.21 -8.38 -12.64
N GLN A 45 -1.54 -9.51 -13.23
CA GLN A 45 -0.72 -10.12 -14.30
C GLN A 45 -0.65 -9.21 -15.53
N GLU A 46 -1.76 -8.61 -15.94
CA GLU A 46 -1.80 -7.67 -17.06
C GLU A 46 -0.96 -6.42 -16.78
N LEU A 47 -1.08 -5.83 -15.57
CA LEU A 47 -0.27 -4.69 -15.16
C LEU A 47 1.23 -5.00 -15.15
N ASN A 48 1.62 -6.17 -14.66
CA ASN A 48 3.01 -6.60 -14.64
C ASN A 48 3.53 -6.78 -16.07
N ALA A 49 2.77 -7.42 -16.96
CA ALA A 49 3.15 -7.61 -18.36
C ALA A 49 3.33 -6.27 -19.10
N LEU A 50 2.44 -5.30 -18.86
CA LEU A 50 2.57 -3.95 -19.41
C LEU A 50 3.81 -3.23 -18.85
N SER A 51 4.03 -3.30 -17.55
CA SER A 51 5.21 -2.71 -16.89
C SER A 51 6.51 -3.28 -17.49
N ASP A 52 6.60 -4.60 -17.59
CA ASP A 52 7.77 -5.29 -18.16
C ASP A 52 8.02 -4.89 -19.62
N THR A 53 6.94 -4.75 -20.39
CA THR A 53 7.04 -4.33 -21.80
C THR A 53 7.63 -2.92 -21.89
N TRP A 54 7.08 -1.97 -21.16
CA TRP A 54 7.55 -0.58 -21.17
C TRP A 54 8.96 -0.42 -20.58
N GLN A 55 9.32 -1.22 -19.55
CA GLN A 55 10.69 -1.25 -19.04
C GLN A 55 11.68 -1.74 -20.12
N LYS A 56 11.37 -2.80 -20.85
CA LYS A 56 12.20 -3.29 -21.96
C LYS A 56 12.35 -2.23 -23.06
N GLU A 57 11.27 -1.49 -23.36
CA GLU A 57 11.34 -0.40 -24.35
C GLU A 57 12.25 0.73 -23.88
N VAL A 58 12.16 1.13 -22.59
CA VAL A 58 13.08 2.13 -22.00
C VAL A 58 14.53 1.65 -22.05
N GLU A 59 14.78 0.39 -21.70
CA GLU A 59 16.12 -0.18 -21.76
C GLU A 59 16.67 -0.23 -23.20
N ALA A 60 15.84 -0.58 -24.18
CA ALA A 60 16.23 -0.56 -25.57
C ALA A 60 16.62 0.87 -26.02
N GLN A 61 15.80 1.87 -25.68
CA GLN A 61 16.09 3.27 -25.99
C GLN A 61 17.37 3.78 -25.29
N LYS A 62 17.62 3.35 -24.04
CA LYS A 62 18.88 3.68 -23.34
C LYS A 62 20.10 3.03 -23.99
N LYS A 63 19.99 1.79 -24.45
CA LYS A 63 21.06 1.11 -25.21
C LYS A 63 21.37 1.84 -26.53
N ASP A 64 20.34 2.36 -27.20
CA ASP A 64 20.55 3.12 -28.42
C ASP A 64 21.19 4.50 -28.13
N LEU A 65 20.81 5.15 -27.05
CA LEU A 65 21.46 6.37 -26.56
C LEU A 65 22.94 6.12 -26.25
N ASP A 66 23.26 5.02 -25.57
CA ASP A 66 24.65 4.64 -25.25
C ASP A 66 25.50 4.42 -26.53
N LYS A 67 24.91 3.83 -27.59
CA LYS A 67 25.56 3.71 -28.91
C LYS A 67 25.83 5.10 -29.51
N LEU A 68 24.88 6.04 -29.43
CA LEU A 68 25.08 7.39 -29.93
C LEU A 68 26.22 8.10 -29.20
N TYR A 69 26.31 7.95 -27.88
CA TYR A 69 27.41 8.46 -27.08
C TYR A 69 28.77 7.87 -27.51
N ARG A 70 28.86 6.54 -27.61
CA ARG A 70 30.10 5.87 -28.02
C ARG A 70 30.53 6.27 -29.41
N ASN A 71 29.61 6.36 -30.36
CA ASN A 71 29.91 6.82 -31.71
C ASN A 71 30.41 8.25 -31.73
N TYR A 72 29.75 9.15 -30.96
CA TYR A 72 30.20 10.54 -30.84
C TYR A 72 31.62 10.61 -30.27
N GLN A 73 31.94 9.91 -29.18
CA GLN A 73 33.27 9.86 -28.59
C GLN A 73 34.33 9.34 -29.57
N ALA A 74 34.00 8.31 -30.35
CA ALA A 74 34.94 7.76 -31.33
C ALA A 74 35.21 8.71 -32.52
N GLU A 75 34.23 9.50 -32.93
CA GLU A 75 34.28 10.38 -34.08
C GLU A 75 34.69 11.83 -33.69
N GLU A 76 34.67 12.19 -32.42
CA GLU A 76 34.83 13.59 -31.93
C GLU A 76 36.06 14.30 -32.49
N VAL A 77 37.19 13.58 -32.60
CA VAL A 77 38.47 14.13 -33.06
C VAL A 77 38.44 14.54 -34.56
N VAL A 78 37.61 13.84 -35.35
CA VAL A 78 37.52 14.07 -36.80
C VAL A 78 36.35 14.95 -37.22
N LEU A 79 35.44 15.23 -36.31
CA LEU A 79 34.23 16.04 -36.56
C LEU A 79 34.58 17.55 -36.58
N THR A 80 33.94 18.28 -37.50
CA THR A 80 33.93 19.76 -37.47
C THR A 80 33.01 20.28 -36.36
N GLU A 81 33.23 21.52 -35.88
CA GLU A 81 32.41 22.11 -34.81
C GLU A 81 30.88 22.08 -35.09
N PRO A 82 30.40 22.40 -36.31
CA PRO A 82 28.96 22.24 -36.62
C PRO A 82 28.48 20.81 -36.53
N MET A 83 29.29 19.82 -36.90
CA MET A 83 28.97 18.41 -36.82
C MET A 83 28.91 17.90 -35.38
N LYS A 84 29.89 18.34 -34.55
CA LYS A 84 29.89 18.03 -33.10
C LYS A 84 28.60 18.51 -32.45
N LYS A 85 28.25 19.79 -32.69
CA LYS A 85 27.02 20.38 -32.16
C LYS A 85 25.77 19.57 -32.58
N LYS A 86 25.70 19.20 -33.86
CA LYS A 86 24.58 18.39 -34.35
C LYS A 86 24.46 17.04 -33.62
N ARG A 87 25.59 16.33 -33.41
CA ARG A 87 25.64 15.07 -32.67
C ARG A 87 25.22 15.24 -31.21
N GLN A 88 25.71 16.31 -30.54
CA GLN A 88 25.32 16.63 -29.18
C GLN A 88 23.83 16.93 -29.07
N ASP A 89 23.27 17.70 -30.01
CA ASP A 89 21.83 18.00 -30.06
C ASP A 89 20.99 16.73 -30.26
N GLU A 90 21.43 15.78 -31.11
CA GLU A 90 20.80 14.48 -31.33
C GLU A 90 20.78 13.66 -30.03
N ILE A 91 21.90 13.59 -29.31
CA ILE A 91 22.02 12.89 -28.02
C ILE A 91 21.10 13.52 -26.99
N LEU A 92 21.15 14.85 -26.82
CA LEU A 92 20.32 15.57 -25.87
C LEU A 92 18.83 15.37 -26.15
N LYS A 93 18.44 15.43 -27.42
CA LYS A 93 17.06 15.14 -27.83
C LYS A 93 16.65 13.72 -27.46
N LYS A 94 17.49 12.74 -27.72
CA LYS A 94 17.21 11.34 -27.38
C LYS A 94 17.06 11.12 -25.89
N GLU A 95 17.88 11.79 -25.06
CA GLU A 95 17.73 11.79 -23.59
C GLU A 95 16.39 12.37 -23.15
N GLN A 96 16.01 13.49 -23.74
CA GLN A 96 14.72 14.13 -23.42
C GLN A 96 13.55 13.24 -23.82
N ASP A 97 13.63 12.60 -25.00
CA ASP A 97 12.60 11.68 -25.48
C ASP A 97 12.45 10.45 -24.55
N ILE A 98 13.57 9.89 -24.06
CA ILE A 98 13.56 8.77 -23.09
C ILE A 98 12.92 9.20 -21.78
N LYS A 99 13.30 10.37 -21.25
CA LYS A 99 12.71 10.94 -20.04
C LYS A 99 11.20 11.18 -20.19
N ALA A 100 10.81 11.77 -21.32
CA ALA A 100 9.40 12.01 -21.64
C ALA A 100 8.62 10.69 -21.71
N TYR A 101 9.19 9.67 -22.37
CA TYR A 101 8.59 8.34 -22.44
C TYR A 101 8.47 7.70 -21.06
N GLN A 102 9.52 7.71 -20.22
CA GLN A 102 9.46 7.20 -18.85
C GLN A 102 8.37 7.89 -18.01
N ASN A 103 8.32 9.22 -18.07
CA ASN A 103 7.30 9.98 -17.35
C ASN A 103 5.88 9.68 -17.85
N LYS A 104 5.71 9.51 -19.17
CA LYS A 104 4.42 9.13 -19.77
C LYS A 104 3.94 7.77 -19.29
N GLN A 105 4.83 6.78 -19.16
CA GLN A 105 4.45 5.42 -18.77
C GLN A 105 4.37 5.26 -17.24
N PHE A 106 5.40 5.74 -16.50
CA PHE A 106 5.59 5.46 -15.06
C PHE A 106 5.45 6.69 -14.16
N GLY A 107 5.30 7.91 -14.73
CA GLY A 107 5.18 9.14 -13.95
C GLY A 107 3.90 9.18 -13.13
N TYR A 108 3.79 10.23 -12.30
CA TYR A 108 2.55 10.55 -11.60
C TYR A 108 1.40 10.69 -12.61
N GLU A 109 0.30 9.98 -12.39
CA GLU A 109 -0.81 9.84 -13.37
C GLU A 109 -0.40 9.29 -14.75
N GLY A 110 0.72 8.58 -14.84
CA GLY A 110 1.19 7.91 -16.06
C GLY A 110 0.25 6.80 -16.53
N GLN A 111 0.60 6.18 -17.68
CA GLN A 111 -0.24 5.13 -18.26
C GLN A 111 -0.42 3.92 -17.34
N LEU A 112 0.65 3.53 -16.59
CA LEU A 112 0.58 2.41 -15.64
C LEU A 112 -0.43 2.70 -14.52
N PHE A 113 -0.43 3.92 -13.99
CA PHE A 113 -1.39 4.33 -12.97
C PHE A 113 -2.84 4.29 -13.49
N LYS A 114 -3.07 4.83 -14.70
CA LYS A 114 -4.39 4.82 -15.34
C LYS A 114 -4.88 3.40 -15.59
N LYS A 115 -4.00 2.53 -16.11
CA LYS A 115 -4.33 1.12 -16.34
C LYS A 115 -4.61 0.36 -15.04
N ARG A 116 -3.89 0.68 -13.97
CA ARG A 116 -4.19 0.10 -12.65
C ARG A 116 -5.61 0.44 -12.21
N ILE A 117 -6.00 1.72 -12.25
CA ILE A 117 -7.36 2.13 -11.90
C ILE A 117 -8.39 1.44 -12.81
N GLU A 118 -8.17 1.44 -14.11
CA GLU A 118 -9.07 0.82 -15.09
C GLU A 118 -9.32 -0.66 -14.80
N LEU A 119 -8.26 -1.41 -14.48
CA LEU A 119 -8.33 -2.85 -14.26
C LEU A 119 -8.81 -3.22 -12.86
N THR A 120 -8.47 -2.42 -11.84
CA THR A 120 -8.84 -2.74 -10.45
C THR A 120 -10.20 -2.20 -10.06
N LYS A 121 -10.66 -1.10 -10.66
CA LYS A 121 -11.96 -0.49 -10.34
C LYS A 121 -13.15 -1.48 -10.42
N PRO A 122 -13.33 -2.26 -11.50
CA PRO A 122 -14.47 -3.20 -11.57
C PRO A 122 -14.41 -4.29 -10.49
N VAL A 123 -13.22 -4.66 -10.04
CA VAL A 123 -13.04 -5.62 -8.93
C VAL A 123 -13.45 -4.97 -7.61
N GLN A 124 -12.99 -3.74 -7.36
CA GLN A 124 -13.37 -2.97 -6.18
C GLN A 124 -14.89 -2.75 -6.12
N ASP A 125 -15.50 -2.39 -7.24
CA ASP A 125 -16.96 -2.18 -7.31
C ASP A 125 -17.73 -3.45 -6.92
N LYS A 126 -17.29 -4.65 -7.35
CA LYS A 126 -17.87 -5.94 -6.93
C LYS A 126 -17.71 -6.20 -5.43
N VAL A 127 -16.54 -5.90 -4.87
CA VAL A 127 -16.28 -6.04 -3.44
C VAL A 127 -17.18 -5.11 -2.64
N PHE A 128 -17.32 -3.85 -3.04
CA PHE A 128 -18.20 -2.89 -2.37
C PHE A 128 -19.67 -3.32 -2.43
N GLU A 129 -20.14 -3.84 -3.58
CA GLU A 129 -21.50 -4.38 -3.70
C GLU A 129 -21.74 -5.56 -2.74
N ALA A 130 -20.76 -6.46 -2.62
CA ALA A 130 -20.84 -7.59 -1.69
C ALA A 130 -20.83 -7.11 -0.22
N ILE A 131 -19.99 -6.15 0.13
CA ILE A 131 -19.95 -5.52 1.46
C ILE A 131 -21.31 -4.90 1.78
N GLU A 132 -21.91 -4.17 0.86
CA GLU A 132 -23.22 -3.54 1.05
C GLU A 132 -24.32 -4.59 1.29
N LYS A 133 -24.30 -5.69 0.53
CA LYS A 133 -25.26 -6.80 0.72
C LYS A 133 -25.10 -7.44 2.10
N VAL A 134 -23.85 -7.69 2.54
CA VAL A 134 -23.57 -8.23 3.88
C VAL A 134 -24.00 -7.25 4.97
N ALA A 135 -23.71 -5.96 4.82
CA ALA A 135 -24.13 -4.92 5.76
C ALA A 135 -25.65 -4.93 5.97
N LYS A 136 -26.40 -4.97 4.86
CA LYS A 136 -27.87 -5.03 4.90
C LYS A 136 -28.36 -6.32 5.55
N LYS A 137 -27.83 -7.48 5.18
CA LYS A 137 -28.21 -8.80 5.74
C LYS A 137 -27.93 -8.89 7.25
N LYS A 138 -26.83 -8.33 7.71
CA LYS A 138 -26.40 -8.36 9.13
C LYS A 138 -26.88 -7.15 9.94
N GLN A 139 -27.57 -6.21 9.29
CA GLN A 139 -28.07 -4.96 9.92
C GLN A 139 -26.93 -4.15 10.57
N LEU A 140 -25.82 -4.00 9.85
CA LEU A 140 -24.68 -3.20 10.27
C LEU A 140 -24.93 -1.74 9.89
N ALA A 141 -24.68 -0.82 10.82
CA ALA A 141 -24.78 0.61 10.58
C ALA A 141 -23.51 1.16 9.91
N VAL A 142 -22.35 0.57 10.23
CA VAL A 142 -21.03 0.96 9.70
C VAL A 142 -20.17 -0.28 9.52
N ILE A 143 -19.41 -0.31 8.43
CA ILE A 143 -18.31 -1.25 8.21
C ILE A 143 -17.03 -0.43 8.00
N PHE A 144 -15.98 -0.78 8.72
CA PHE A 144 -14.66 -0.22 8.57
C PHE A 144 -13.80 -1.13 7.70
N ASP A 145 -12.94 -0.53 6.88
CA ASP A 145 -11.95 -1.29 6.13
C ASP A 145 -10.64 -1.33 6.92
N LYS A 146 -10.16 -2.54 7.20
CA LYS A 146 -8.88 -2.75 7.91
C LYS A 146 -7.67 -2.47 7.04
N SER A 147 -7.79 -2.67 5.71
CA SER A 147 -6.72 -2.43 4.74
C SER A 147 -6.59 -0.95 4.33
N GLY A 148 -7.55 -0.10 4.72
CA GLY A 148 -7.55 1.32 4.41
C GLY A 148 -6.57 2.14 5.28
N ASP A 149 -6.51 3.45 5.00
CA ASP A 149 -5.63 4.40 5.71
C ASP A 149 -6.01 4.61 7.20
N VAL A 150 -7.14 4.04 7.64
CA VAL A 150 -7.60 4.12 9.03
C VAL A 150 -6.84 3.13 9.89
N THR A 151 -5.97 3.63 10.75
CA THR A 151 -5.22 2.78 11.68
C THR A 151 -6.14 2.21 12.77
N MET A 152 -6.39 0.91 12.72
CA MET A 152 -7.10 0.18 13.77
C MET A 152 -6.10 -0.44 14.72
N LEU A 153 -6.04 0.04 15.97
CA LEU A 153 -5.13 -0.49 17.00
C LEU A 153 -5.59 -1.83 17.56
N TYR A 154 -6.89 -2.06 17.58
CA TYR A 154 -7.50 -3.30 18.05
C TYR A 154 -8.82 -3.56 17.32
N THR A 155 -9.02 -4.78 16.89
CA THR A 155 -10.27 -5.25 16.29
C THR A 155 -10.73 -6.53 17.00
N ASN A 156 -12.00 -6.55 17.39
CA ASN A 156 -12.58 -7.78 17.96
C ASN A 156 -12.94 -8.73 16.81
N PRO A 157 -12.41 -9.97 16.79
CA PRO A 157 -12.73 -10.96 15.74
C PRO A 157 -14.23 -11.28 15.60
N ALA A 158 -15.02 -11.06 16.65
CA ALA A 158 -16.47 -11.24 16.59
C ALA A 158 -17.18 -10.25 15.65
N HIS A 159 -16.51 -9.16 15.28
CA HIS A 159 -17.01 -8.14 14.37
C HIS A 159 -16.31 -8.16 13.00
N ASP A 160 -15.60 -9.24 12.70
CA ASP A 160 -15.02 -9.52 11.39
C ASP A 160 -16.08 -10.07 10.45
N TYR A 161 -16.31 -9.38 9.34
CA TYR A 161 -17.26 -9.79 8.31
C TYR A 161 -16.57 -10.15 6.99
N THR A 162 -15.24 -10.27 6.97
CA THR A 162 -14.46 -10.61 5.77
C THR A 162 -14.92 -11.91 5.13
N GLU A 163 -15.09 -12.99 5.92
CA GLU A 163 -15.55 -14.28 5.42
C GLU A 163 -16.97 -14.22 4.85
N PHE A 164 -17.87 -13.42 5.46
CA PHE A 164 -19.23 -13.26 4.94
C PHE A 164 -19.24 -12.54 3.58
N VAL A 165 -18.28 -11.63 3.35
CA VAL A 165 -18.14 -10.97 2.05
C VAL A 165 -17.56 -11.94 1.02
N LEU A 166 -16.59 -12.78 1.40
CA LEU A 166 -16.07 -13.85 0.53
C LEU A 166 -17.17 -14.85 0.15
N GLU A 167 -18.02 -15.24 1.10
CA GLU A 167 -19.18 -16.09 0.82
C GLU A 167 -20.17 -15.43 -0.16
N GLU A 168 -20.43 -14.12 0.00
CA GLU A 168 -21.32 -13.36 -0.90
C GLU A 168 -20.75 -13.26 -2.32
N LEU A 169 -19.41 -13.22 -2.47
CA LEU A 169 -18.70 -13.23 -3.75
C LEU A 169 -18.57 -14.64 -4.35
N GLY A 170 -19.02 -15.70 -3.63
CA GLY A 170 -18.86 -17.08 -4.05
C GLY A 170 -17.43 -17.62 -3.90
N LEU A 171 -16.61 -16.95 -3.09
CA LEU A 171 -15.21 -17.29 -2.81
C LEU A 171 -15.02 -17.89 -1.40
N GLY A 172 -16.11 -18.09 -0.65
CA GLY A 172 -16.08 -18.75 0.65
C GLY A 172 -15.49 -20.14 0.50
N ALA A 173 -14.57 -20.51 1.41
CA ALA A 173 -13.87 -21.77 1.39
C ALA A 173 -14.87 -22.92 1.29
N GLU A 174 -14.69 -23.81 0.32
CA GLU A 174 -15.42 -25.09 0.20
C GLU A 174 -15.16 -26.02 1.40
N ASP A 175 -14.34 -25.60 2.33
CA ASP A 175 -13.89 -26.40 3.48
C ASP A 175 -14.69 -26.10 4.76
N ARG A 176 -16.04 -26.19 4.68
CA ARG A 176 -16.89 -26.13 5.88
C ARG A 176 -16.71 -27.32 6.82
N ASN A 177 -15.75 -28.21 6.57
CA ASN A 177 -15.50 -29.37 7.44
C ASN A 177 -14.35 -29.13 8.44
N GLN A 178 -13.77 -27.93 8.50
CA GLN A 178 -12.96 -27.53 9.64
C GLN A 178 -13.81 -26.66 10.57
N PRO A 179 -14.03 -27.10 11.82
CA PRO A 179 -14.66 -26.24 12.81
C PRO A 179 -13.74 -25.01 12.95
N GLY A 180 -14.24 -23.84 12.58
CA GLY A 180 -13.56 -22.57 12.84
C GLY A 180 -13.11 -22.52 14.29
N PRO A 181 -12.10 -21.69 14.66
CA PRO A 181 -11.54 -21.68 15.99
C PRO A 181 -12.61 -21.31 17.01
N LYS A 182 -13.31 -22.34 17.50
CA LYS A 182 -14.10 -22.29 18.70
C LYS A 182 -13.16 -22.43 19.86
N GLY A 183 -12.71 -21.34 20.40
CA GLY A 183 -11.98 -21.44 21.65
C GLY A 183 -11.07 -20.27 21.91
N PRO A 184 -10.91 -19.89 23.19
CA PRO A 184 -9.93 -18.92 23.58
C PRO A 184 -8.55 -19.42 23.16
N LEU A 185 -7.71 -18.46 22.72
CA LEU A 185 -6.31 -18.66 22.37
C LEU A 185 -5.62 -19.62 23.34
N THR A 186 -5.54 -20.90 22.95
CA THR A 186 -4.66 -21.83 23.62
C THR A 186 -3.23 -21.41 23.27
N THR A 187 -2.59 -20.80 24.25
CA THR A 187 -1.14 -20.73 24.48
C THR A 187 -0.31 -21.23 23.30
N VAL A 188 0.34 -20.30 22.63
CA VAL A 188 1.52 -20.55 21.82
C VAL A 188 2.48 -21.37 22.69
N LYS A 189 2.60 -22.65 22.40
CA LYS A 189 3.69 -23.46 22.96
C LYS A 189 4.98 -22.88 22.41
N THR A 190 5.67 -22.10 23.23
CA THR A 190 7.07 -21.77 23.05
C THR A 190 7.83 -23.07 22.79
N PRO A 191 8.58 -23.21 21.72
CA PRO A 191 9.45 -24.37 21.56
C PRO A 191 10.47 -24.37 22.71
N THR A 192 10.36 -25.33 23.58
CA THR A 192 11.32 -25.61 24.64
C THR A 192 12.66 -25.97 23.96
N VAL A 193 13.57 -25.04 23.95
CA VAL A 193 14.96 -25.31 23.58
C VAL A 193 15.52 -26.20 24.67
N LYS A 194 15.78 -27.46 24.36
CA LYS A 194 16.56 -28.37 25.22
C LYS A 194 17.98 -27.82 25.36
N PRO A 195 18.51 -27.66 26.58
CA PRO A 195 19.93 -27.37 26.77
C PRO A 195 20.74 -28.66 26.61
N GLY A 196 21.64 -28.68 25.67
CA GLY A 196 22.63 -29.73 25.59
C GLY A 196 23.07 -30.10 24.20
N ALA A 197 24.19 -29.54 23.74
CA ALA A 197 25.38 -30.24 23.27
C ALA A 197 26.34 -29.28 22.55
N SER A 198 27.51 -29.19 23.17
CA SER A 198 28.85 -28.95 22.61
C SER A 198 29.14 -27.69 21.79
N ALA A 199 29.98 -26.92 22.45
CA ALA A 199 30.90 -25.91 21.97
C ALA A 199 31.61 -26.28 20.66
N ASP A 200 31.57 -25.34 19.68
CA ASP A 200 32.64 -25.19 18.70
C ASP A 200 33.33 -23.84 18.99
N PRO A 201 34.62 -23.82 19.41
CA PRO A 201 35.31 -22.59 19.77
C PRO A 201 36.07 -22.03 18.56
N ARG A 202 35.41 -21.23 17.72
CA ARG A 202 36.09 -20.45 16.70
C ARG A 202 35.25 -19.21 16.31
N PHE A 203 35.22 -18.26 17.23
CA PHE A 203 35.10 -16.84 16.87
C PHE A 203 35.69 -16.04 18.03
N GLU A 204 36.96 -15.72 17.91
CA GLU A 204 37.63 -14.77 18.80
C GLU A 204 37.06 -13.37 18.55
N THR A 205 36.73 -12.75 19.65
CA THR A 205 36.30 -11.38 19.80
C THR A 205 37.49 -10.45 19.64
N ASP A 206 37.52 -9.64 18.62
CA ASP A 206 38.26 -8.37 18.62
C ASP A 206 37.29 -7.25 18.99
N SER A 207 37.29 -6.94 20.26
CA SER A 207 36.74 -5.70 20.80
C SER A 207 37.79 -4.61 20.67
N GLU A 208 37.73 -3.84 19.59
CA GLU A 208 38.51 -2.61 19.50
C GLU A 208 37.58 -1.43 19.79
N THR A 209 37.85 -0.86 20.94
CA THR A 209 37.34 0.38 21.51
C THR A 209 37.76 1.55 20.61
N ALA A 210 36.84 2.18 19.91
CA ALA A 210 37.07 3.46 19.26
C ALA A 210 36.25 4.56 19.93
N GLU A 211 36.94 5.41 20.68
CA GLU A 211 36.45 6.67 21.25
C GLU A 211 35.98 7.65 20.14
N PRO A 212 34.97 8.50 20.41
CA PRO A 212 34.54 9.53 19.46
C PRO A 212 35.50 10.73 19.54
N PRO A 213 35.91 11.33 18.38
CA PRO A 213 36.71 12.55 18.41
C PRO A 213 35.85 13.78 18.71
N THR A 214 36.11 14.40 19.82
CA THR A 214 35.77 15.79 20.14
C THR A 214 36.53 16.73 19.19
N GLY A 215 35.82 17.48 18.39
CA GLY A 215 36.40 18.51 17.52
C GLY A 215 35.43 19.63 17.26
N THR A 216 35.37 20.56 18.19
CA THR A 216 34.77 21.90 18.06
C THR A 216 35.39 22.66 16.90
N LYS A 217 34.60 23.01 15.88
CA LYS A 217 34.92 24.12 14.99
C LYS A 217 33.67 24.98 14.78
N GLN A 218 33.77 26.17 15.40
CA GLN A 218 32.90 27.30 15.16
C GLN A 218 32.99 27.71 13.68
N GLU A 219 31.85 27.76 13.01
CA GLU A 219 31.72 28.49 11.73
C GLU A 219 30.97 29.78 11.96
N ALA A 220 31.57 30.84 11.44
CA ALA A 220 31.16 32.24 11.56
C ALA A 220 29.92 32.55 10.71
N PRO A 221 29.13 33.60 11.04
CA PRO A 221 27.86 33.88 10.39
C PRO A 221 28.03 34.50 9.02
N LEU A 222 27.33 33.96 8.02
CA LEU A 222 27.19 34.48 6.67
C LEU A 222 26.52 35.88 6.68
N LYS A 223 27.23 36.86 6.16
CA LYS A 223 26.75 38.22 5.94
C LYS A 223 25.70 38.26 4.82
N THR A 224 24.54 38.76 5.14
CA THR A 224 23.47 39.13 4.19
C THR A 224 23.88 40.34 3.34
N PRO A 225 23.75 40.34 2.00
CA PRO A 225 24.00 41.55 1.23
C PRO A 225 22.77 42.48 1.26
N ALA A 226 23.07 43.76 1.53
CA ALA A 226 22.13 44.87 1.62
C ALA A 226 21.38 45.13 0.29
N ARG A 227 20.09 45.29 0.37
CA ARG A 227 19.18 45.74 -0.68
C ARG A 227 19.38 47.23 -0.91
N LYS A 228 20.00 47.59 -2.03
CA LYS A 228 20.04 48.99 -2.51
C LYS A 228 18.68 49.36 -3.11
N GLY A 229 18.02 50.34 -2.51
CA GLY A 229 16.88 51.02 -3.11
C GLY A 229 17.34 51.94 -4.25
N THR A 230 16.53 52.01 -5.28
CA THR A 230 16.62 53.03 -6.31
C THR A 230 15.31 53.79 -6.42
N LYS A 231 15.42 55.07 -6.48
CA LYS A 231 14.39 56.07 -6.66
C LYS A 231 13.60 55.85 -7.95
#